data_703d8f7aac3628db5dc16f63a507973a
#
_entry.id   703d8f7aac3628db5dc16f63a507973a
#
_cell.length_a   1.000
_cell.length_b   1.000
_cell.length_c   1.000
_cell.angle_alpha   90.00
_cell.angle_beta   90.00
_cell.angle_gamma   90.00
#
_symmetry.space_group_name_H-M   'P 1'
#
loop_
_entity.id
_entity.type
_entity.pdbx_description
1 polymer ?
#
loop_
_entity_poly.entity_id
_entity_poly.type
_entity_poly.pdbx_seq_one_letter_code
_entity_poly.pdbx_strand_id
1 'polypeptide(L)'
;GWITSQDNQYFASSYVNRLWGYMLGTGIIEPLDDIRAGNPPSNPELLAYLTEEFTKNGFNVQHMLRLICKSRTYQLSIGTNRWNEDDTINFSHAKARRLPAEALYDTIYTALGAQQKLPGVPAGTRAAELPDVGIKLPDGFLDTTGRPVRESACECERSSGLQLGPIMALVSGPTVGNAISDQNNILPKLIKENEDNNKLVNEIFMRLLARPANGEELTSSLALIDNIENEHKALAASLATREAELKVEMQEAEAERQSRISAAKDTLKQYLAGVAEREAKLDKEQAERIAKAENSLKEFESTLPEKIAAWSKANSDDSAWQVITPIAFNATSGS
;
A
#
# COMPACT_ATOMS: atom_id res chain seq x y z
N GLY A 1 -38.91 3.80 -7.25
CA GLY A 1 -39.31 4.31 -8.53
C GLY A 1 -38.89 3.46 -9.71
N TRP A 2 -38.47 4.09 -10.80
CA TRP A 2 -38.23 3.41 -12.09
C TRP A 2 -37.21 2.25 -12.03
N ILE A 3 -36.12 2.37 -11.28
CA ILE A 3 -35.07 1.33 -11.21
C ILE A 3 -35.64 -0.02 -10.73
N THR A 4 -36.48 0.00 -9.70
CA THR A 4 -37.08 -1.20 -9.09
C THR A 4 -38.50 -1.44 -9.58
N SER A 5 -38.92 -0.85 -10.73
CA SER A 5 -40.18 -1.15 -11.38
C SER A 5 -40.17 -2.58 -11.94
N GLN A 6 -41.30 -3.26 -11.87
CA GLN A 6 -41.45 -4.57 -12.49
C GLN A 6 -41.30 -4.53 -14.02
N ASP A 7 -41.53 -3.37 -14.63
CA ASP A 7 -41.34 -3.14 -16.06
C ASP A 7 -39.87 -2.93 -16.45
N ASN A 8 -38.96 -2.70 -15.47
CA ASN A 8 -37.53 -2.54 -15.72
C ASN A 8 -36.81 -3.88 -15.71
N GLN A 9 -36.74 -4.51 -16.86
CA GLN A 9 -36.07 -5.80 -17.04
C GLN A 9 -34.52 -5.71 -16.88
N TYR A 10 -33.92 -4.55 -17.11
CA TYR A 10 -32.47 -4.39 -17.12
C TYR A 10 -31.85 -4.46 -15.72
N PHE A 11 -32.46 -3.80 -14.73
CA PHE A 11 -31.91 -3.78 -13.38
C PHE A 11 -31.84 -5.18 -12.77
N ALA A 12 -32.94 -5.93 -12.82
CA ALA A 12 -33.01 -7.25 -12.24
C ALA A 12 -32.07 -8.24 -12.94
N SER A 13 -32.05 -8.27 -14.26
CA SER A 13 -31.20 -9.18 -15.04
C SER A 13 -29.71 -8.85 -14.89
N SER A 14 -29.35 -7.54 -14.89
CA SER A 14 -27.96 -7.11 -14.66
C SER A 14 -27.47 -7.51 -13.28
N TYR A 15 -28.27 -7.26 -12.25
CA TYR A 15 -27.90 -7.59 -10.88
C TYR A 15 -27.74 -9.10 -10.66
N VAL A 16 -28.66 -9.89 -11.19
CA VAL A 16 -28.61 -11.34 -11.12
C VAL A 16 -27.41 -11.90 -11.88
N ASN A 17 -27.11 -11.36 -13.07
CA ASN A 17 -25.93 -11.74 -13.84
C ASN A 17 -24.64 -11.49 -13.06
N ARG A 18 -24.54 -10.34 -12.37
CA ARG A 18 -23.41 -10.05 -11.47
C ARG A 18 -23.32 -11.02 -10.30
N LEU A 19 -24.43 -11.30 -9.62
CA LEU A 19 -24.43 -12.27 -8.52
C LEU A 19 -23.96 -13.64 -9.00
N TRP A 20 -24.46 -14.08 -10.15
CA TRP A 20 -24.03 -15.33 -10.77
C TRP A 20 -22.53 -15.33 -11.07
N GLY A 21 -22.03 -14.29 -11.73
CA GLY A 21 -20.61 -14.13 -12.03
C GLY A 21 -19.73 -14.11 -10.79
N TYR A 22 -20.16 -13.43 -9.73
CA TYR A 22 -19.45 -13.42 -8.44
C TYR A 22 -19.43 -14.80 -7.77
N MET A 23 -20.50 -15.58 -7.91
CA MET A 23 -20.59 -16.89 -7.30
C MET A 23 -19.89 -17.99 -8.11
N LEU A 24 -19.91 -17.92 -9.43
CA LEU A 24 -19.42 -18.98 -10.33
C LEU A 24 -18.18 -18.61 -11.15
N GLY A 25 -17.79 -17.33 -11.11
CA GLY A 25 -16.55 -16.84 -11.75
C GLY A 25 -16.70 -16.43 -13.22
N THR A 26 -17.89 -16.58 -13.79
CA THR A 26 -18.27 -16.11 -15.13
C THR A 26 -19.75 -15.78 -15.12
N GLY A 27 -20.16 -14.71 -15.78
CA GLY A 27 -21.56 -14.35 -15.95
C GLY A 27 -22.29 -15.28 -16.93
N ILE A 28 -23.61 -15.24 -16.89
CA ILE A 28 -24.46 -15.81 -17.94
C ILE A 28 -24.35 -14.93 -19.21
N ILE A 29 -24.15 -13.62 -18.99
CA ILE A 29 -23.66 -12.65 -19.98
C ILE A 29 -22.25 -12.27 -19.58
N GLU A 30 -21.29 -12.38 -20.50
CA GLU A 30 -19.89 -12.06 -20.26
C GLU A 30 -19.36 -11.16 -21.41
N PRO A 31 -18.71 -10.01 -21.19
CA PRO A 31 -18.42 -9.39 -19.88
C PRO A 31 -19.67 -9.02 -19.07
N LEU A 32 -19.57 -9.04 -17.72
CA LEU A 32 -20.70 -8.93 -16.80
C LEU A 32 -21.61 -7.72 -17.03
N ASP A 33 -21.05 -6.63 -17.52
CA ASP A 33 -21.72 -5.33 -17.72
C ASP A 33 -22.13 -5.07 -19.17
N ASP A 34 -21.77 -5.96 -20.09
CA ASP A 34 -22.06 -5.80 -21.52
C ASP A 34 -23.43 -6.39 -21.90
N ILE A 35 -24.48 -5.84 -21.32
CA ILE A 35 -25.87 -6.29 -21.57
C ILE A 35 -26.45 -5.54 -22.76
N ARG A 36 -26.34 -6.13 -23.94
CA ARG A 36 -26.83 -5.59 -25.21
C ARG A 36 -27.31 -6.70 -26.13
N ALA A 37 -28.10 -6.33 -27.13
CA ALA A 37 -28.67 -7.31 -28.10
C ALA A 37 -27.58 -8.06 -28.90
N GLY A 38 -26.41 -7.47 -29.10
CA GLY A 38 -25.27 -8.10 -29.78
C GLY A 38 -24.46 -9.08 -28.89
N ASN A 39 -24.76 -9.15 -27.59
CA ASN A 39 -24.12 -10.06 -26.64
C ASN A 39 -25.17 -10.86 -25.88
N PRO A 40 -25.78 -11.91 -26.50
CA PRO A 40 -26.81 -12.67 -25.88
C PRO A 40 -26.29 -13.52 -24.71
N PRO A 41 -27.13 -13.83 -23.70
CA PRO A 41 -26.77 -14.73 -22.62
C PRO A 41 -26.43 -16.12 -23.12
N SER A 42 -25.48 -16.80 -22.49
CA SER A 42 -25.14 -18.21 -22.79
C SER A 42 -26.27 -19.16 -22.46
N ASN A 43 -27.15 -18.81 -21.53
CA ASN A 43 -28.36 -19.54 -21.18
C ASN A 43 -29.52 -18.56 -20.91
N PRO A 44 -30.32 -18.22 -21.92
CA PRO A 44 -31.41 -17.25 -21.78
C PRO A 44 -32.50 -17.68 -20.78
N GLU A 45 -32.84 -18.96 -20.75
CA GLU A 45 -33.87 -19.48 -19.85
C GLU A 45 -33.43 -19.37 -18.38
N LEU A 46 -32.19 -19.67 -18.11
CA LEU A 46 -31.63 -19.54 -16.76
C LEU A 46 -31.65 -18.09 -16.30
N LEU A 47 -31.18 -17.15 -17.15
CA LEU A 47 -31.20 -15.73 -16.82
C LEU A 47 -32.61 -15.22 -16.58
N ALA A 48 -33.55 -15.59 -17.41
CA ALA A 48 -34.97 -15.25 -17.26
C ALA A 48 -35.54 -15.78 -15.95
N TYR A 49 -35.33 -17.06 -15.64
CA TYR A 49 -35.77 -17.69 -14.40
C TYR A 49 -35.22 -16.96 -13.15
N LEU A 50 -33.92 -16.73 -13.11
CA LEU A 50 -33.29 -16.05 -11.97
C LEU A 50 -33.76 -14.60 -11.83
N THR A 51 -33.98 -13.89 -12.94
CA THR A 51 -34.54 -12.54 -12.97
C THR A 51 -35.94 -12.48 -12.40
N GLU A 52 -36.80 -13.44 -12.83
CA GLU A 52 -38.16 -13.57 -12.32
C GLU A 52 -38.19 -13.89 -10.83
N GLU A 53 -37.35 -14.83 -10.36
CA GLU A 53 -37.23 -15.19 -8.95
C GLU A 53 -36.75 -13.99 -8.10
N PHE A 54 -35.83 -13.21 -8.61
CA PHE A 54 -35.35 -12.02 -7.91
C PHE A 54 -36.45 -10.97 -7.76
N THR A 55 -37.18 -10.71 -8.80
CA THR A 55 -38.30 -9.75 -8.84
C THR A 55 -39.48 -10.21 -7.95
N LYS A 56 -39.89 -11.47 -8.07
CA LYS A 56 -40.99 -12.08 -7.28
C LYS A 56 -40.73 -12.05 -5.78
N ASN A 57 -39.44 -12.19 -5.38
CA ASN A 57 -39.05 -12.16 -3.97
C ASN A 57 -38.65 -10.75 -3.48
N GLY A 58 -39.10 -9.68 -4.13
CA GLY A 58 -38.89 -8.30 -3.71
C GLY A 58 -37.43 -7.87 -3.71
N PHE A 59 -36.65 -8.33 -4.69
CA PHE A 59 -35.21 -8.05 -4.81
C PHE A 59 -34.40 -8.54 -3.59
N ASN A 60 -34.76 -9.69 -3.04
CA ASN A 60 -34.09 -10.27 -1.88
C ASN A 60 -32.78 -10.97 -2.29
N VAL A 61 -31.66 -10.31 -2.04
CA VAL A 61 -30.30 -10.78 -2.36
C VAL A 61 -29.99 -12.09 -1.62
N GLN A 62 -30.35 -12.21 -0.34
CA GLN A 62 -30.08 -13.43 0.44
C GLN A 62 -30.82 -14.64 -0.12
N HIS A 63 -32.04 -14.44 -0.62
CA HIS A 63 -32.79 -15.49 -1.30
C HIS A 63 -32.04 -15.97 -2.55
N MET A 64 -31.57 -15.04 -3.38
CA MET A 64 -30.81 -15.36 -4.60
C MET A 64 -29.49 -16.08 -4.30
N LEU A 65 -28.74 -15.62 -3.31
CA LEU A 65 -27.50 -16.30 -2.89
C LEU A 65 -27.79 -17.75 -2.44
N ARG A 66 -28.85 -17.97 -1.64
CA ARG A 66 -29.24 -19.33 -1.24
C ARG A 66 -29.66 -20.19 -2.44
N LEU A 67 -30.41 -19.62 -3.39
CA LEU A 67 -30.84 -20.32 -4.59
C LEU A 67 -29.64 -20.78 -5.42
N ILE A 68 -28.68 -19.88 -5.68
CA ILE A 68 -27.47 -20.19 -6.44
C ILE A 68 -26.61 -21.22 -5.70
N CYS A 69 -26.32 -21.03 -4.40
CA CYS A 69 -25.50 -21.96 -3.62
C CYS A 69 -26.10 -23.37 -3.51
N LYS A 70 -27.43 -23.49 -3.52
CA LYS A 70 -28.13 -24.79 -3.50
C LYS A 70 -28.21 -25.45 -4.86
N SER A 71 -27.87 -24.76 -5.94
CA SER A 71 -27.89 -25.33 -7.29
C SER A 71 -26.83 -26.44 -7.42
N ARG A 72 -27.09 -27.42 -8.26
CA ARG A 72 -26.13 -28.48 -8.60
C ARG A 72 -24.88 -27.86 -9.28
N THR A 73 -25.07 -26.84 -10.08
CA THR A 73 -23.99 -26.13 -10.78
C THR A 73 -22.96 -25.55 -9.80
N TYR A 74 -23.42 -24.93 -8.71
CA TYR A 74 -22.51 -24.37 -7.68
C TYR A 74 -21.73 -25.44 -6.91
N GLN A 75 -22.30 -26.66 -6.82
CA GLN A 75 -21.74 -27.79 -6.08
C GLN A 75 -20.84 -28.71 -6.93
N LEU A 76 -20.60 -28.36 -8.18
CA LEU A 76 -19.68 -29.10 -9.04
C LEU A 76 -18.23 -28.98 -8.55
N SER A 77 -17.45 -30.04 -8.79
CA SER A 77 -16.01 -30.04 -8.55
C SER A 77 -15.26 -29.20 -9.57
N ILE A 78 -14.06 -28.75 -9.21
CA ILE A 78 -13.09 -28.17 -10.14
C ILE A 78 -12.42 -29.23 -11.05
N GLY A 79 -12.59 -30.50 -10.71
CA GLY A 79 -12.07 -31.62 -11.52
C GLY A 79 -12.75 -31.68 -12.88
N THR A 80 -11.96 -31.71 -13.93
CA THR A 80 -12.42 -31.81 -15.31
C THR A 80 -12.21 -33.23 -15.86
N ASN A 81 -12.81 -33.49 -16.98
CA ASN A 81 -12.58 -34.70 -17.80
C ASN A 81 -12.41 -34.30 -19.28
N ARG A 82 -12.03 -35.26 -20.12
CA ARG A 82 -11.74 -35.01 -21.55
C ARG A 82 -12.91 -34.36 -22.36
N TRP A 83 -14.09 -34.25 -21.78
CA TRP A 83 -15.28 -33.73 -22.46
C TRP A 83 -15.64 -32.31 -22.01
N ASN A 84 -15.06 -31.83 -20.90
CA ASN A 84 -15.40 -30.53 -20.34
C ASN A 84 -14.17 -29.70 -19.85
N GLU A 85 -12.96 -30.15 -20.21
CA GLU A 85 -11.74 -29.46 -19.78
C GLU A 85 -11.57 -28.07 -20.42
N ASP A 86 -12.17 -27.88 -21.61
CA ASP A 86 -12.18 -26.63 -22.37
C ASP A 86 -13.47 -25.79 -22.15
N ASP A 87 -14.40 -26.26 -21.32
CA ASP A 87 -15.64 -25.53 -21.06
C ASP A 87 -15.40 -24.28 -20.22
N THR A 88 -15.63 -23.13 -20.81
CA THR A 88 -15.48 -21.84 -20.15
C THR A 88 -16.80 -21.11 -19.88
N ILE A 89 -17.93 -21.56 -20.48
CA ILE A 89 -19.20 -20.84 -20.51
C ILE A 89 -20.45 -21.65 -20.12
N ASN A 90 -20.39 -23.01 -20.16
CA ASN A 90 -21.57 -23.83 -19.90
C ASN A 90 -21.68 -24.35 -18.47
N PHE A 91 -20.72 -23.95 -17.60
CA PHE A 91 -20.73 -24.30 -16.17
C PHE A 91 -20.74 -25.80 -15.90
N SER A 92 -20.11 -26.63 -16.75
CA SER A 92 -20.04 -28.07 -16.60
C SER A 92 -19.10 -28.56 -15.51
N HIS A 93 -18.24 -27.66 -14.98
CA HIS A 93 -17.39 -27.84 -13.81
C HIS A 93 -17.20 -26.50 -13.08
N ALA A 94 -16.76 -26.52 -11.83
CA ALA A 94 -16.46 -25.31 -11.11
C ALA A 94 -15.12 -24.71 -11.58
N LYS A 95 -15.06 -23.40 -11.74
CA LYS A 95 -13.80 -22.69 -12.04
C LYS A 95 -12.99 -22.50 -10.79
N ALA A 96 -11.71 -22.90 -10.82
CA ALA A 96 -10.77 -22.57 -9.76
C ALA A 96 -10.52 -21.07 -9.74
N ARG A 97 -10.70 -20.44 -8.58
CA ARG A 97 -10.56 -19.00 -8.37
C ARG A 97 -9.75 -18.73 -7.12
N ARG A 98 -8.99 -17.65 -7.14
CA ARG A 98 -8.39 -17.13 -5.91
C ARG A 98 -9.44 -16.42 -5.07
N LEU A 99 -9.30 -16.49 -3.77
CA LEU A 99 -10.08 -15.65 -2.87
C LEU A 99 -9.73 -14.17 -3.11
N PRO A 100 -10.69 -13.26 -3.03
CA PRO A 100 -10.41 -11.83 -2.95
C PRO A 100 -9.42 -11.54 -1.82
N ALA A 101 -8.55 -10.55 -1.99
CA ALA A 101 -7.49 -10.21 -1.04
C ALA A 101 -8.01 -10.04 0.39
N GLU A 102 -9.12 -9.33 0.54
CA GLU A 102 -9.77 -9.06 1.82
C GLU A 102 -10.30 -10.34 2.46
N ALA A 103 -10.97 -11.18 1.66
CA ALA A 103 -11.50 -12.46 2.12
C ALA A 103 -10.37 -13.43 2.49
N LEU A 104 -9.27 -13.45 1.72
CA LEU A 104 -8.09 -14.25 2.00
C LEU A 104 -7.46 -13.86 3.34
N TYR A 105 -7.25 -12.56 3.57
CA TYR A 105 -6.74 -12.03 4.82
C TYR A 105 -7.62 -12.45 6.01
N ASP A 106 -8.93 -12.20 5.92
CA ASP A 106 -9.89 -12.54 6.97
C ASP A 106 -9.95 -14.05 7.23
N THR A 107 -9.84 -14.87 6.17
CA THR A 107 -9.83 -16.33 6.29
C THR A 107 -8.60 -16.84 7.04
N ILE A 108 -7.40 -16.29 6.76
CA ILE A 108 -6.17 -16.63 7.47
C ILE A 108 -6.32 -16.40 8.98
N TYR A 109 -6.76 -15.20 9.35
CA TYR A 109 -6.92 -14.84 10.76
C TYR A 109 -8.04 -15.64 11.45
N THR A 110 -9.15 -15.86 10.75
CA THR A 110 -10.27 -16.67 11.26
C THR A 110 -9.86 -18.12 11.46
N ALA A 111 -9.17 -18.73 10.51
CA ALA A 111 -8.73 -20.13 10.60
C ALA A 111 -7.73 -20.34 11.74
N LEU A 112 -6.86 -19.38 11.98
CA LEU A 112 -5.88 -19.39 13.06
C LEU A 112 -6.46 -18.90 14.41
N GLY A 113 -7.68 -18.35 14.43
CA GLY A 113 -8.26 -17.74 15.63
C GLY A 113 -7.47 -16.53 16.14
N ALA A 114 -6.63 -15.94 15.30
CA ALA A 114 -5.84 -14.76 15.62
C ALA A 114 -6.65 -13.47 15.42
N GLN A 115 -6.29 -12.42 16.15
CA GLN A 115 -6.98 -11.14 16.03
C GLN A 115 -6.37 -10.28 14.93
N GLN A 116 -7.22 -9.81 13.99
CA GLN A 116 -6.78 -8.88 12.96
C GLN A 116 -6.33 -7.54 13.57
N LYS A 117 -5.21 -7.02 13.06
CA LYS A 117 -4.64 -5.73 13.46
C LYS A 117 -4.38 -4.88 12.21
N LEU A 118 -5.42 -4.21 11.76
CA LEU A 118 -5.35 -3.30 10.61
C LEU A 118 -5.04 -1.88 11.10
N PRO A 119 -4.15 -1.14 10.44
CA PRO A 119 -3.79 0.22 10.85
C PRO A 119 -4.99 1.17 10.82
N GLY A 120 -5.15 1.99 11.85
CA GLY A 120 -6.15 3.05 11.89
C GLY A 120 -7.60 2.62 12.14
N VAL A 121 -7.84 1.32 12.38
CA VAL A 121 -9.16 0.79 12.74
C VAL A 121 -9.08 -0.05 14.03
N PRO A 122 -10.21 -0.26 14.73
CA PRO A 122 -10.22 -1.10 15.93
C PRO A 122 -9.70 -2.52 15.66
N ALA A 123 -9.02 -3.11 16.66
CA ALA A 123 -8.55 -4.48 16.56
C ALA A 123 -9.74 -5.45 16.39
N GLY A 124 -9.61 -6.42 15.48
CA GLY A 124 -10.67 -7.36 15.12
C GLY A 124 -11.57 -6.89 13.98
N THR A 125 -11.37 -5.67 13.45
CA THR A 125 -12.05 -5.23 12.22
C THR A 125 -11.59 -6.12 11.06
N ARG A 126 -12.54 -6.64 10.28
CA ARG A 126 -12.24 -7.49 9.14
C ARG A 126 -11.79 -6.64 7.94
N ALA A 127 -10.89 -7.19 7.13
CA ALA A 127 -10.45 -6.50 5.91
C ALA A 127 -11.62 -6.27 4.93
N ALA A 128 -12.61 -7.16 4.90
CA ALA A 128 -13.83 -7.00 4.10
C ALA A 128 -14.74 -5.84 4.57
N GLU A 129 -14.56 -5.36 5.80
CA GLU A 129 -15.34 -4.25 6.38
C GLU A 129 -14.67 -2.88 6.20
N LEU A 130 -13.47 -2.84 5.62
CA LEU A 130 -12.74 -1.58 5.41
C LEU A 130 -13.52 -0.64 4.49
N PRO A 131 -13.70 0.63 4.88
CA PRO A 131 -14.52 1.58 4.13
C PRO A 131 -13.86 2.02 2.81
N ASP A 132 -12.54 1.96 2.74
CA ASP A 132 -11.76 2.40 1.60
C ASP A 132 -10.44 1.63 1.42
N VAL A 133 -9.68 1.98 0.40
CA VAL A 133 -8.37 1.39 0.07
C VAL A 133 -7.19 2.13 0.69
N GLY A 134 -7.42 3.21 1.42
CA GLY A 134 -6.37 4.03 2.06
C GLY A 134 -5.65 3.29 3.19
N ILE A 135 -6.32 2.32 3.81
CA ILE A 135 -5.73 1.48 4.86
C ILE A 135 -4.85 0.42 4.20
N LYS A 136 -3.54 0.55 4.37
CA LYS A 136 -2.53 -0.35 3.82
C LYS A 136 -1.81 -1.10 4.93
N LEU A 137 -1.60 -2.39 4.71
CA LEU A 137 -0.73 -3.20 5.57
C LEU A 137 0.74 -2.84 5.29
N PRO A 138 1.63 -2.85 6.32
CA PRO A 138 3.05 -2.54 6.14
C PRO A 138 3.76 -3.45 5.14
N ASP A 139 3.33 -4.71 5.02
CA ASP A 139 3.87 -5.69 4.08
C ASP A 139 3.18 -5.66 2.70
N GLY A 140 2.19 -4.79 2.51
CA GLY A 140 1.45 -4.69 1.26
C GLY A 140 0.64 -5.93 0.90
N PHE A 141 0.31 -6.81 1.85
CA PHE A 141 -0.36 -8.09 1.59
C PHE A 141 -1.64 -7.94 0.76
N LEU A 142 -2.53 -7.01 1.13
CA LEU A 142 -3.79 -6.81 0.42
C LEU A 142 -3.56 -6.35 -1.03
N ASP A 143 -2.62 -5.45 -1.26
CA ASP A 143 -2.32 -4.92 -2.60
C ASP A 143 -1.63 -6.01 -3.45
N THR A 144 -0.68 -6.74 -2.86
CA THR A 144 0.02 -7.86 -3.51
C THR A 144 -0.92 -9.00 -3.88
N THR A 145 -1.94 -9.28 -3.06
CA THR A 145 -2.91 -10.34 -3.31
C THR A 145 -4.08 -9.90 -4.21
N GLY A 146 -4.06 -8.66 -4.71
CA GLY A 146 -4.96 -8.20 -5.78
C GLY A 146 -6.16 -7.38 -5.29
N ARG A 147 -6.05 -6.68 -4.15
CA ARG A 147 -7.06 -5.69 -3.76
C ARG A 147 -7.12 -4.58 -4.82
N PRO A 148 -8.31 -4.23 -5.35
CA PRO A 148 -8.45 -3.19 -6.35
C PRO A 148 -8.19 -1.81 -5.75
N VAL A 149 -7.71 -0.88 -6.57
CA VAL A 149 -7.50 0.53 -6.18
C VAL A 149 -8.84 1.26 -5.97
N ARG A 150 -9.93 0.70 -6.51
CA ARG A 150 -11.30 1.24 -6.46
C ARG A 150 -11.43 2.64 -7.07
N GLU A 151 -10.72 2.88 -8.17
CA GLU A 151 -10.89 4.10 -8.96
C GLU A 151 -12.23 4.10 -9.71
N SER A 152 -12.77 2.91 -9.96
CA SER A 152 -14.09 2.73 -10.55
C SER A 152 -14.91 1.67 -9.80
N ALA A 153 -16.19 1.55 -10.13
CA ALA A 153 -17.06 0.50 -9.59
C ALA A 153 -16.89 -0.86 -10.32
N CYS A 154 -15.91 -0.98 -11.22
CA CYS A 154 -15.70 -2.18 -12.03
C CYS A 154 -14.87 -3.22 -11.26
N GLU A 155 -15.34 -4.46 -11.23
CA GLU A 155 -14.57 -5.61 -10.73
C GLU A 155 -13.36 -5.96 -11.61
N CYS A 156 -13.28 -5.42 -12.82
CA CYS A 156 -12.13 -5.59 -13.73
C CYS A 156 -10.81 -5.05 -13.16
N GLU A 157 -10.87 -4.20 -12.13
CA GLU A 157 -9.67 -3.71 -11.43
C GLU A 157 -9.01 -4.78 -10.55
N ARG A 158 -9.68 -5.90 -10.23
CA ARG A 158 -9.08 -6.99 -9.47
C ARG A 158 -8.09 -7.77 -10.32
N SER A 159 -6.84 -7.84 -9.88
CA SER A 159 -5.85 -8.72 -10.51
C SER A 159 -6.16 -10.19 -10.17
N SER A 160 -6.50 -10.97 -11.18
CA SER A 160 -6.77 -12.42 -11.05
C SER A 160 -5.63 -13.31 -11.59
N GLY A 161 -4.62 -12.72 -12.25
CA GLY A 161 -3.50 -13.46 -12.83
C GLY A 161 -2.63 -14.18 -11.79
N LEU A 162 -2.06 -15.33 -12.15
CA LEU A 162 -1.05 -16.01 -11.34
C LEU A 162 0.21 -15.14 -11.30
N GLN A 163 0.60 -14.71 -10.11
CA GLN A 163 1.80 -13.92 -9.87
C GLN A 163 2.58 -14.55 -8.71
N LEU A 164 3.89 -14.40 -8.73
CA LEU A 164 4.77 -14.94 -7.69
C LEU A 164 4.56 -14.23 -6.34
N GLY A 165 4.27 -12.91 -6.37
CA GLY A 165 4.09 -12.10 -5.18
C GLY A 165 3.06 -12.66 -4.17
N PRO A 166 1.82 -12.97 -4.58
CA PRO A 166 0.83 -13.58 -3.70
C PRO A 166 1.27 -14.93 -3.11
N ILE A 167 1.98 -15.75 -3.88
CA ILE A 167 2.49 -17.05 -3.42
C ILE A 167 3.54 -16.82 -2.32
N MET A 168 4.49 -15.93 -2.55
CA MET A 168 5.53 -15.60 -1.56
C MET A 168 4.94 -14.94 -0.31
N ALA A 169 3.92 -14.11 -0.45
CA ALA A 169 3.22 -13.51 0.68
C ALA A 169 2.53 -14.55 1.58
N LEU A 170 2.03 -15.64 1.00
CA LEU A 170 1.43 -16.76 1.74
C LEU A 170 2.49 -17.67 2.39
N VAL A 171 3.59 -17.94 1.70
CA VAL A 171 4.61 -18.90 2.18
C VAL A 171 5.50 -18.28 3.25
N SER A 172 5.91 -17.02 3.08
CA SER A 172 6.91 -16.38 3.94
C SER A 172 6.58 -14.93 4.32
N GLY A 173 5.37 -14.47 4.03
CA GLY A 173 4.96 -13.08 4.29
C GLY A 173 4.71 -12.80 5.78
N PRO A 174 4.99 -11.57 6.24
CA PRO A 174 4.77 -11.16 7.63
C PRO A 174 3.32 -11.31 8.09
N THR A 175 2.34 -11.12 7.22
CA THR A 175 0.91 -11.27 7.55
C THR A 175 0.61 -12.68 8.07
N VAL A 176 1.08 -13.72 7.39
CA VAL A 176 0.89 -15.12 7.80
C VAL A 176 1.74 -15.43 9.03
N GLY A 177 3.01 -15.01 9.01
CA GLY A 177 3.94 -15.19 10.13
C GLY A 177 3.41 -14.58 11.43
N ASN A 178 2.88 -13.37 11.39
CA ASN A 178 2.29 -12.69 12.54
C ASN A 178 1.04 -13.42 13.06
N ALA A 179 0.19 -13.92 12.18
CA ALA A 179 -1.00 -14.67 12.58
C ALA A 179 -0.65 -16.01 13.25
N ILE A 180 0.39 -16.70 12.77
CA ILE A 180 0.91 -17.95 13.37
C ILE A 180 1.60 -17.67 14.71
N SER A 181 2.32 -16.54 14.83
CA SER A 181 3.07 -16.17 16.03
C SER A 181 2.22 -15.45 17.09
N ASP A 182 0.95 -15.15 16.80
CA ASP A 182 0.06 -14.50 17.79
C ASP A 182 -0.18 -15.46 18.97
N GLN A 183 0.16 -15.00 20.18
CA GLN A 183 0.03 -15.80 21.40
C GLN A 183 -1.41 -16.24 21.70
N ASN A 184 -2.39 -15.52 21.16
CA ASN A 184 -3.81 -15.82 21.34
C ASN A 184 -4.41 -16.66 20.20
N ASN A 185 -3.58 -17.16 19.26
CA ASN A 185 -4.07 -18.01 18.21
C ASN A 185 -4.53 -19.38 18.74
N ILE A 186 -5.21 -20.14 17.89
CA ILE A 186 -5.81 -21.42 18.28
C ILE A 186 -4.81 -22.58 18.33
N LEU A 187 -3.59 -22.43 17.77
CA LEU A 187 -2.64 -23.54 17.64
C LEU A 187 -2.25 -24.19 18.96
N PRO A 188 -1.91 -23.43 20.04
CA PRO A 188 -1.60 -24.04 21.33
C PRO A 188 -2.76 -24.87 21.91
N LYS A 189 -3.99 -24.41 21.69
CA LYS A 189 -5.20 -25.13 22.12
C LYS A 189 -5.39 -26.41 21.31
N LEU A 190 -5.23 -26.36 19.99
CA LEU A 190 -5.36 -27.52 19.10
C LEU A 190 -4.33 -28.60 19.44
N ILE A 191 -3.08 -28.21 19.71
CA ILE A 191 -2.01 -29.13 20.10
C ILE A 191 -2.36 -29.82 21.45
N LYS A 192 -2.89 -29.06 22.42
CA LYS A 192 -3.27 -29.58 23.72
C LYS A 192 -4.49 -30.50 23.65
N GLU A 193 -5.45 -30.24 22.79
CA GLU A 193 -6.68 -31.01 22.64
C GLU A 193 -6.49 -32.28 21.78
N ASN A 194 -5.44 -32.34 20.97
CA ASN A 194 -5.17 -33.45 20.06
C ASN A 194 -3.78 -34.04 20.33
N GLU A 195 -3.71 -35.02 21.20
CA GLU A 195 -2.47 -35.77 21.50
C GLU A 195 -2.02 -36.64 20.32
N ASP A 196 -2.94 -37.02 19.43
CA ASP A 196 -2.69 -37.80 18.25
C ASP A 196 -2.39 -36.84 17.05
N ASN A 197 -1.16 -36.91 16.53
CA ASN A 197 -0.72 -36.09 15.43
C ASN A 197 -1.57 -36.28 14.14
N ASN A 198 -2.16 -37.47 13.92
CA ASN A 198 -3.06 -37.69 12.79
C ASN A 198 -4.33 -36.86 12.91
N LYS A 199 -4.90 -36.80 14.14
CA LYS A 199 -6.07 -35.96 14.40
C LYS A 199 -5.75 -34.49 14.31
N LEU A 200 -4.59 -34.07 14.85
CA LEU A 200 -4.11 -32.68 14.76
C LEU A 200 -3.98 -32.21 13.32
N VAL A 201 -3.32 -33.00 12.48
CA VAL A 201 -3.16 -32.68 11.04
C VAL A 201 -4.51 -32.55 10.34
N ASN A 202 -5.42 -33.52 10.57
CA ASN A 202 -6.75 -33.46 9.97
C ASN A 202 -7.57 -32.25 10.45
N GLU A 203 -7.47 -31.87 11.72
CA GLU A 203 -8.15 -30.67 12.24
C GLU A 203 -7.60 -29.39 11.59
N ILE A 204 -6.29 -29.31 11.39
CA ILE A 204 -5.67 -28.19 10.68
C ILE A 204 -6.15 -28.13 9.22
N PHE A 205 -6.18 -29.26 8.52
CA PHE A 205 -6.68 -29.34 7.14
C PHE A 205 -8.17 -28.96 7.05
N MET A 206 -8.98 -29.42 7.98
CA MET A 206 -10.42 -29.04 8.04
C MET A 206 -10.60 -27.54 8.23
N ARG A 207 -9.77 -26.89 9.05
CA ARG A 207 -9.84 -25.42 9.27
C ARG A 207 -9.37 -24.60 8.10
N LEU A 208 -8.30 -25.03 7.44
CA LEU A 208 -7.69 -24.26 6.34
C LEU A 208 -8.32 -24.57 4.99
N LEU A 209 -8.62 -25.85 4.74
CA LEU A 209 -9.03 -26.34 3.42
C LEU A 209 -10.47 -26.91 3.39
N ALA A 210 -11.16 -26.90 4.54
CA ALA A 210 -12.51 -27.46 4.71
C ALA A 210 -12.65 -28.94 4.25
N ARG A 211 -11.56 -29.70 4.31
CA ARG A 211 -11.49 -31.13 4.03
C ARG A 211 -10.42 -31.81 4.87
N PRO A 212 -10.51 -33.13 5.13
CA PRO A 212 -9.42 -33.86 5.75
C PRO A 212 -8.20 -33.94 4.80
N ALA A 213 -7.04 -34.21 5.38
CA ALA A 213 -5.83 -34.51 4.63
C ALA A 213 -5.99 -35.83 3.84
N ASN A 214 -5.47 -35.90 2.64
CA ASN A 214 -5.31 -37.18 1.93
C ASN A 214 -4.12 -37.96 2.48
N GLY A 215 -3.92 -39.21 2.02
CA GLY A 215 -2.88 -40.09 2.55
C GLY A 215 -1.44 -39.56 2.38
N GLU A 216 -1.16 -38.91 1.24
CA GLU A 216 0.16 -38.30 0.96
C GLU A 216 0.38 -37.05 1.81
N GLU A 217 -0.62 -36.17 1.90
CA GLU A 217 -0.59 -34.97 2.73
C GLU A 217 -0.39 -35.31 4.21
N LEU A 218 -1.11 -36.32 4.70
CA LEU A 218 -0.98 -36.80 6.09
C LEU A 218 0.41 -37.32 6.36
N THR A 219 0.94 -38.21 5.50
CA THR A 219 2.27 -38.79 5.64
C THR A 219 3.37 -37.72 5.63
N SER A 220 3.27 -36.76 4.68
CA SER A 220 4.23 -35.66 4.58
C SER A 220 4.17 -34.74 5.81
N SER A 221 2.97 -34.44 6.30
CA SER A 221 2.79 -33.60 7.49
C SER A 221 3.34 -34.26 8.76
N LEU A 222 3.13 -35.56 8.93
CA LEU A 222 3.67 -36.32 10.07
C LEU A 222 5.20 -36.34 10.02
N ALA A 223 5.79 -36.58 8.85
CA ALA A 223 7.24 -36.55 8.68
C ALA A 223 7.87 -35.19 9.04
N LEU A 224 7.16 -34.09 8.73
CA LEU A 224 7.58 -32.75 9.14
C LEU A 224 7.53 -32.58 10.68
N ILE A 225 6.48 -33.08 11.33
CA ILE A 225 6.36 -33.02 12.81
C ILE A 225 7.49 -33.80 13.47
N ASP A 226 7.78 -35.00 12.99
CA ASP A 226 8.83 -35.87 13.55
C ASP A 226 10.24 -35.28 13.35
N ASN A 227 10.45 -34.47 12.32
CA ASN A 227 11.74 -33.84 12.02
C ASN A 227 11.93 -32.42 12.59
N ILE A 228 10.90 -31.86 13.22
CA ILE A 228 10.85 -30.45 13.65
C ILE A 228 12.00 -30.07 14.59
N GLU A 229 12.44 -30.99 15.47
CA GLU A 229 13.55 -30.70 16.38
C GLU A 229 14.88 -30.52 15.66
N ASN A 230 15.14 -31.35 14.64
CA ASN A 230 16.37 -31.27 13.85
C ASN A 230 16.38 -30.00 12.99
N GLU A 231 15.26 -29.67 12.39
CA GLU A 231 15.10 -28.45 11.61
C GLU A 231 15.22 -27.20 12.50
N HIS A 232 14.65 -27.22 13.70
CA HIS A 232 14.78 -26.14 14.67
C HIS A 232 16.25 -25.93 15.09
N LYS A 233 16.99 -26.99 15.39
CA LYS A 233 18.42 -26.91 15.70
C LYS A 233 19.24 -26.35 14.53
N ALA A 234 18.97 -26.80 13.31
CA ALA A 234 19.63 -26.31 12.11
C ALA A 234 19.33 -24.83 11.87
N LEU A 235 18.07 -24.42 12.01
CA LEU A 235 17.64 -23.04 11.87
C LEU A 235 18.26 -22.13 12.94
N ALA A 236 18.29 -22.57 14.20
CA ALA A 236 18.91 -21.84 15.30
C ALA A 236 20.41 -21.64 15.07
N ALA A 237 21.12 -22.66 14.55
CA ALA A 237 22.53 -22.57 14.20
C ALA A 237 22.76 -21.58 13.03
N SER A 238 21.91 -21.63 12.01
CA SER A 238 21.96 -20.68 10.87
C SER A 238 21.67 -19.24 11.32
N LEU A 239 20.70 -19.06 12.21
CA LEU A 239 20.40 -17.73 12.77
C LEU A 239 21.58 -17.17 13.55
N ALA A 240 22.19 -17.97 14.45
CA ALA A 240 23.36 -17.55 15.22
C ALA A 240 24.56 -17.17 14.31
N THR A 241 24.75 -17.91 13.22
CA THR A 241 25.78 -17.58 12.23
C THR A 241 25.47 -16.24 11.57
N ARG A 242 24.24 -16.03 11.10
CA ARG A 242 23.85 -14.77 10.44
C ARG A 242 23.88 -13.55 11.39
N GLU A 243 23.51 -13.76 12.66
CA GLU A 243 23.63 -12.70 13.68
C GLU A 243 25.09 -12.32 13.92
N ALA A 244 26.02 -13.27 13.90
CA ALA A 244 27.45 -12.99 14.03
C ALA A 244 27.99 -12.23 12.80
N GLU A 245 27.60 -12.63 11.59
CA GLU A 245 27.94 -11.91 10.35
C GLU A 245 27.41 -10.47 10.36
N LEU A 246 26.12 -10.29 10.68
CA LEU A 246 25.49 -8.98 10.76
C LEU A 246 26.17 -8.07 11.78
N LYS A 247 26.63 -8.62 12.91
CA LYS A 247 27.35 -7.85 13.93
C LYS A 247 28.65 -7.29 13.37
N VAL A 248 29.38 -8.06 12.57
CA VAL A 248 30.60 -7.59 11.89
C VAL A 248 30.26 -6.54 10.84
N GLU A 249 29.29 -6.80 9.96
CA GLU A 249 28.82 -5.84 8.95
C GLU A 249 28.40 -4.50 9.57
N MET A 250 27.68 -4.55 10.70
CA MET A 250 27.26 -3.33 11.44
C MET A 250 28.45 -2.58 12.02
N GLN A 251 29.47 -3.27 12.55
CA GLN A 251 30.67 -2.63 13.07
C GLN A 251 31.45 -1.94 11.97
N GLU A 252 31.62 -2.58 10.83
CA GLU A 252 32.28 -2.01 9.65
C GLU A 252 31.54 -0.80 9.11
N ALA A 253 30.23 -0.89 8.95
CA ALA A 253 29.37 0.20 8.50
C ALA A 253 29.41 1.40 9.46
N GLU A 254 29.41 1.16 10.79
CA GLU A 254 29.51 2.25 11.78
C GLU A 254 30.92 2.88 11.77
N ALA A 255 31.99 2.10 11.59
CA ALA A 255 33.35 2.63 11.44
C ALA A 255 33.45 3.52 10.19
N GLU A 256 32.93 3.08 9.06
CA GLU A 256 32.86 3.89 7.84
C GLU A 256 32.06 5.18 8.05
N ARG A 257 30.89 5.06 8.68
CA ARG A 257 30.04 6.20 9.03
C ARG A 257 30.80 7.23 9.89
N GLN A 258 31.50 6.78 10.92
CA GLN A 258 32.27 7.65 11.78
C GLN A 258 33.43 8.35 11.02
N SER A 259 34.11 7.63 10.15
CA SER A 259 35.14 8.19 9.26
C SER A 259 34.58 9.30 8.37
N ARG A 260 33.42 9.07 7.74
CA ARG A 260 32.75 10.06 6.89
C ARG A 260 32.30 11.28 7.69
N ILE A 261 31.79 11.10 8.90
CA ILE A 261 31.42 12.20 9.80
C ILE A 261 32.66 13.05 10.18
N SER A 262 33.78 12.39 10.51
CA SER A 262 35.03 13.09 10.82
C SER A 262 35.53 13.94 9.65
N ALA A 263 35.57 13.33 8.45
CA ALA A 263 35.98 14.03 7.23
C ALA A 263 35.06 15.22 6.90
N ALA A 264 33.74 15.05 7.07
CA ALA A 264 32.80 16.13 6.87
C ALA A 264 32.98 17.28 7.90
N LYS A 265 33.24 16.94 9.16
CA LYS A 265 33.55 17.95 10.20
C LYS A 265 34.81 18.75 9.90
N ASP A 266 35.87 18.07 9.42
CA ASP A 266 37.10 18.73 9.04
C ASP A 266 36.90 19.67 7.83
N THR A 267 36.16 19.22 6.84
CA THR A 267 35.79 20.06 5.70
C THR A 267 34.97 21.27 6.10
N LEU A 268 34.00 21.09 7.01
CA LEU A 268 33.20 22.19 7.54
C LEU A 268 34.09 23.20 8.32
N LYS A 269 35.01 22.71 9.14
CA LYS A 269 35.94 23.55 9.89
C LYS A 269 36.81 24.39 8.96
N GLN A 270 37.34 23.81 7.88
CA GLN A 270 38.12 24.54 6.87
C GLN A 270 37.27 25.58 6.14
N TYR A 271 36.04 25.23 5.80
CA TYR A 271 35.12 26.18 5.17
C TYR A 271 34.80 27.37 6.07
N LEU A 272 34.50 27.13 7.36
CA LEU A 272 34.19 28.18 8.32
C LEU A 272 35.42 29.09 8.58
N ALA A 273 36.64 28.53 8.62
CA ALA A 273 37.87 29.32 8.70
C ALA A 273 38.01 30.24 7.47
N GLY A 274 37.78 29.73 6.27
CA GLY A 274 37.83 30.54 5.05
C GLY A 274 36.73 31.61 4.96
N VAL A 275 35.58 31.37 5.59
CA VAL A 275 34.50 32.38 5.72
C VAL A 275 34.96 33.47 6.67
N ALA A 276 35.49 33.12 7.85
CA ALA A 276 35.97 34.09 8.83
C ALA A 276 37.09 34.99 8.27
N GLU A 277 38.03 34.44 7.48
CA GLU A 277 39.07 35.24 6.80
C GLU A 277 38.48 36.23 5.80
N ARG A 278 37.47 35.82 5.04
CA ARG A 278 36.77 36.70 4.08
C ARG A 278 36.00 37.80 4.78
N GLU A 279 35.29 37.48 5.87
CA GLU A 279 34.60 38.48 6.69
C GLU A 279 35.55 39.50 7.24
N ALA A 280 36.67 39.07 7.87
CA ALA A 280 37.67 39.97 8.39
C ALA A 280 38.27 40.88 7.31
N LYS A 281 38.47 40.37 6.10
CA LYS A 281 38.92 41.18 4.97
C LYS A 281 37.89 42.21 4.52
N LEU A 282 36.64 41.83 4.45
CA LEU A 282 35.53 42.74 4.08
C LEU A 282 35.35 43.83 5.16
N ASP A 283 35.40 43.47 6.44
CA ASP A 283 35.30 44.43 7.55
C ASP A 283 36.43 45.46 7.49
N LYS A 284 37.66 45.03 7.19
CA LYS A 284 38.80 45.93 7.01
C LYS A 284 38.59 46.86 5.80
N GLU A 285 38.22 46.35 4.65
CA GLU A 285 37.94 47.14 3.47
C GLU A 285 36.78 48.14 3.71
N GLN A 286 35.76 47.73 4.46
CA GLN A 286 34.63 48.59 4.83
C GLN A 286 35.07 49.70 5.79
N ALA A 287 35.89 49.38 6.81
CA ALA A 287 36.45 50.35 7.73
C ALA A 287 37.32 51.39 7.00
N GLU A 288 38.18 50.96 6.07
CA GLU A 288 38.99 51.85 5.22
C GLU A 288 38.11 52.79 4.36
N ARG A 289 37.01 52.26 3.79
CA ARG A 289 36.05 53.07 3.01
C ARG A 289 35.33 54.10 3.89
N ILE A 290 34.92 53.72 5.10
CA ILE A 290 34.27 54.61 6.07
C ILE A 290 35.24 55.73 6.45
N ALA A 291 36.49 55.38 6.87
CA ALA A 291 37.52 56.37 7.23
C ALA A 291 37.79 57.33 6.09
N LYS A 292 37.87 56.84 4.85
CA LYS A 292 38.06 57.71 3.68
C LYS A 292 36.88 58.65 3.47
N ALA A 293 35.63 58.15 3.61
CA ALA A 293 34.45 58.97 3.49
C ALA A 293 34.35 60.03 4.60
N GLU A 294 34.69 59.66 5.85
CA GLU A 294 34.75 60.59 6.99
C GLU A 294 35.78 61.71 6.79
N ASN A 295 36.97 61.36 6.28
CA ASN A 295 37.99 62.34 5.97
C ASN A 295 37.53 63.30 4.85
N SER A 296 36.92 62.76 3.80
CA SER A 296 36.36 63.57 2.72
C SER A 296 35.24 64.51 3.22
N LEU A 297 34.40 64.00 4.16
CA LEU A 297 33.36 64.83 4.77
C LEU A 297 33.96 65.95 5.63
N LYS A 298 34.97 65.66 6.43
CA LYS A 298 35.68 66.68 7.22
C LYS A 298 36.33 67.73 6.34
N GLU A 299 36.95 67.32 5.21
CA GLU A 299 37.56 68.24 4.26
C GLU A 299 36.50 69.13 3.61
N PHE A 300 35.36 68.53 3.24
CA PHE A 300 34.23 69.28 2.73
C PHE A 300 33.68 70.28 3.76
N GLU A 301 33.48 69.84 5.02
CA GLU A 301 33.00 70.69 6.12
C GLU A 301 33.93 71.82 6.36
N SER A 302 35.24 71.61 6.28
CA SER A 302 36.24 72.66 6.48
C SER A 302 36.22 73.78 5.41
N THR A 303 35.81 73.38 4.19
CA THR A 303 35.67 74.33 3.08
C THR A 303 34.29 74.99 3.00
N LEU A 304 33.31 74.50 3.79
CA LEU A 304 31.93 74.97 3.79
C LEU A 304 31.80 76.47 4.14
N PRO A 305 32.50 77.00 5.14
CA PRO A 305 32.43 78.44 5.46
C PRO A 305 32.84 79.34 4.28
N GLU A 306 33.89 78.95 3.57
CA GLU A 306 34.34 79.68 2.37
C GLU A 306 33.39 79.66 1.26
N LYS A 307 32.81 78.50 1.01
CA LYS A 307 31.75 78.31 -0.01
C LYS A 307 30.48 79.09 0.33
N ILE A 308 30.03 79.03 1.59
CA ILE A 308 28.87 79.80 2.05
C ILE A 308 29.15 81.32 1.90
N ALA A 309 30.31 81.75 2.28
CA ALA A 309 30.69 83.16 2.10
C ALA A 309 30.77 83.57 0.63
N ALA A 310 31.12 82.64 -0.27
CA ALA A 310 31.12 82.91 -1.71
C ALA A 310 29.66 82.95 -2.26
N TRP A 311 28.80 82.12 -1.74
CA TRP A 311 27.36 82.13 -2.13
C TRP A 311 26.60 83.33 -1.59
N SER A 312 27.01 83.94 -0.48
CA SER A 312 26.35 85.10 0.09
C SER A 312 26.74 86.42 -0.63
N LYS A 313 27.66 86.40 -1.57
CA LYS A 313 28.01 87.57 -2.35
C LYS A 313 26.92 87.82 -3.41
N ALA A 314 26.42 89.04 -3.53
CA ALA A 314 25.30 89.46 -4.29
C ALA A 314 25.35 89.25 -5.83
N ASN A 315 26.34 88.51 -6.33
CA ASN A 315 26.53 88.17 -7.76
C ASN A 315 26.82 86.68 -7.99
N SER A 316 26.31 85.77 -7.16
CA SER A 316 26.39 84.35 -7.47
C SER A 316 25.44 84.01 -8.58
N ASP A 317 25.99 83.57 -9.71
CA ASP A 317 25.22 83.09 -10.84
C ASP A 317 24.68 81.71 -10.54
N ASP A 318 23.37 81.62 -10.35
CA ASP A 318 22.66 80.35 -10.04
C ASP A 318 22.53 79.42 -11.28
N SER A 319 22.96 79.87 -12.44
CA SER A 319 22.83 79.06 -13.67
C SER A 319 23.65 77.77 -13.68
N ALA A 320 24.62 77.61 -12.81
CA ALA A 320 25.46 76.43 -12.67
C ALA A 320 24.92 75.38 -11.63
N TRP A 321 23.80 75.66 -11.00
CA TRP A 321 23.26 74.72 -10.02
C TRP A 321 22.55 73.53 -10.69
N GLN A 322 23.13 72.34 -10.58
CA GLN A 322 22.44 71.12 -10.98
C GLN A 322 21.46 70.71 -9.92
N VAL A 323 20.20 70.51 -10.31
CA VAL A 323 19.19 69.90 -9.45
C VAL A 323 19.63 68.46 -9.18
N ILE A 324 20.09 68.17 -7.95
CA ILE A 324 20.37 66.81 -7.53
C ILE A 324 19.06 66.13 -7.35
N THR A 325 18.68 65.27 -8.30
CA THR A 325 17.53 64.35 -8.13
C THR A 325 17.91 63.36 -7.02
N PRO A 326 17.10 63.21 -5.97
CA PRO A 326 17.42 62.26 -4.91
C PRO A 326 17.49 60.83 -5.49
N ILE A 327 18.61 60.18 -5.32
CA ILE A 327 18.77 58.76 -5.68
C ILE A 327 17.86 58.00 -4.77
N ALA A 328 16.77 57.48 -5.32
CA ALA A 328 15.90 56.55 -4.57
C ALA A 328 16.69 55.26 -4.28
N PHE A 329 17.02 55.04 -3.03
CA PHE A 329 17.52 53.74 -2.58
C PHE A 329 16.40 52.72 -2.72
N ASN A 330 16.40 51.94 -3.80
CA ASN A 330 15.66 50.71 -3.85
C ASN A 330 16.34 49.67 -2.95
N ALA A 331 15.83 49.54 -1.74
CA ALA A 331 16.10 48.39 -0.91
C ALA A 331 15.37 47.18 -1.53
N THR A 332 15.96 46.49 -2.48
CA THR A 332 15.53 45.16 -2.85
C THR A 332 15.96 44.21 -1.73
N SER A 333 14.99 43.79 -0.92
CA SER A 333 15.08 42.66 -0.02
C SER A 333 15.49 41.43 -0.81
N GLY A 334 16.73 40.98 -0.65
CA GLY A 334 17.13 39.64 -1.04
C GLY A 334 16.53 38.63 -0.09
N SER A 335 15.69 37.72 -0.62
CA SER A 335 15.27 36.46 -0.01
C SER A 335 16.39 35.43 -0.09
#